data_525baffa37e80733e860fd3a8d7adefb
#
_entry.id   525baffa37e80733e860fd3a8d7adefb
#
_cell.length_a   1.000
_cell.length_b   1.000
_cell.length_c   1.000
_cell.angle_alpha   90.00
_cell.angle_beta   90.00
_cell.angle_gamma   90.00
#
_symmetry.space_group_name_H-M   'P 1'
#
loop_
_entity.id
_entity.type
_entity.pdbx_description
1 polymer ?
#
loop_
_entity_poly.entity_id
_entity_poly.type
_entity_poly.pdbx_seq_one_letter_code
_entity_poly.pdbx_strand_id
1 'polypeptide(L)'
;MIDIKIKRLTNTAITPAKAHPSDACFDIYADCPNDIFYDWDIREDINGIRIEPGCAKTINTGFATNIPNGYFAAVFPRSGMGIKRHLRLSNSTGIIDSGYVGEWLISIYNDGNETQIIKHDDRIAQFAILPVLDVNLTEVDELDATDRGANGFGSSGT
;
A
#
# COMPACT_ATOMS: atom_id res chain seq x y z
N MET A 1 5.82 12.85 19.88
CA MET A 1 5.47 11.50 19.34
C MET A 1 4.00 11.55 18.97
N ILE A 2 3.60 10.94 17.83
CA ILE A 2 2.21 10.90 17.38
C ILE A 2 1.64 9.55 17.75
N ASP A 3 0.50 9.54 18.44
CA ASP A 3 -0.19 8.31 18.81
C ASP A 3 -1.26 7.97 17.77
N ILE A 4 -1.15 6.80 17.15
CA ILE A 4 -2.13 6.26 16.21
C ILE A 4 -2.80 5.06 16.85
N LYS A 5 -4.11 5.17 17.01
CA LYS A 5 -4.90 4.06 17.50
C LYS A 5 -5.08 3.04 16.38
N ILE A 6 -4.87 1.77 16.71
CA ILE A 6 -5.08 0.66 15.79
C ILE A 6 -6.03 -0.35 16.42
N LYS A 7 -6.92 -0.91 15.60
CA LYS A 7 -7.86 -1.96 15.99
C LYS A 7 -7.69 -3.15 15.07
N ARG A 8 -7.43 -4.32 15.61
CA ARG A 8 -7.56 -5.58 14.87
C ARG A 8 -9.04 -5.89 14.71
N LEU A 9 -9.44 -6.24 13.49
CA LEU A 9 -10.81 -6.59 13.11
C LEU A 9 -11.03 -8.11 13.12
N THR A 10 -9.94 -8.88 13.03
CA THR A 10 -9.90 -10.33 13.09
C THR A 10 -8.92 -10.80 14.18
N ASN A 11 -9.04 -12.05 14.59
CA ASN A 11 -8.11 -12.65 15.56
C ASN A 11 -6.76 -13.03 14.91
N THR A 12 -6.75 -13.15 13.58
CA THR A 12 -5.58 -13.54 12.77
C THR A 12 -4.75 -12.35 12.30
N ALA A 13 -5.33 -11.14 12.30
CA ALA A 13 -4.64 -9.93 11.88
C ALA A 13 -3.35 -9.66 12.67
N ILE A 14 -2.28 -9.31 11.97
CA ILE A 14 -1.03 -8.86 12.56
C ILE A 14 -1.02 -7.33 12.65
N THR A 15 -0.73 -6.82 13.83
CA THR A 15 -0.50 -5.38 14.01
C THR A 15 0.75 -4.94 13.24
N PRO A 16 0.66 -3.92 12.37
CA PRO A 16 1.81 -3.39 11.65
C PRO A 16 2.97 -3.04 12.57
N ALA A 17 4.17 -3.43 12.18
CA ALA A 17 5.39 -3.21 12.95
C ALA A 17 6.57 -2.84 12.04
N LYS A 18 7.55 -2.13 12.59
CA LYS A 18 8.84 -1.91 11.95
C LYS A 18 9.72 -3.15 12.17
N ALA A 19 10.43 -3.59 11.12
CA ALA A 19 11.39 -4.68 11.26
C ALA A 19 12.59 -4.27 12.14
N HIS A 20 13.03 -2.99 12.02
CA HIS A 20 14.05 -2.38 12.88
C HIS A 20 13.55 -1.05 13.42
N PRO A 21 13.94 -0.62 14.63
CA PRO A 21 13.49 0.65 15.21
C PRO A 21 13.77 1.89 14.35
N SER A 22 14.82 1.86 13.54
CA SER A 22 15.23 2.95 12.63
C SER A 22 14.50 2.96 11.28
N ASP A 23 13.69 1.93 10.97
CA ASP A 23 12.99 1.87 9.69
C ASP A 23 11.99 3.02 9.57
N ALA A 24 11.84 3.57 8.38
CA ALA A 24 10.89 4.64 8.11
C ALA A 24 9.44 4.15 8.11
N CYS A 25 9.22 2.92 7.65
CA CYS A 25 7.88 2.37 7.42
C CYS A 25 7.55 1.21 8.38
N PHE A 26 6.25 1.02 8.57
CA PHE A 26 5.66 -0.15 9.21
C PHE A 26 5.24 -1.16 8.14
N ASP A 27 5.56 -2.43 8.31
CA ASP A 27 5.11 -3.50 7.42
C ASP A 27 3.62 -3.78 7.59
N ILE A 28 2.94 -4.06 6.48
CA ILE A 28 1.53 -4.48 6.40
C ILE A 28 1.48 -5.94 5.98
N TYR A 29 0.68 -6.72 6.69
CA TYR A 29 0.56 -8.17 6.52
C TYR A 29 -0.78 -8.53 5.87
N ALA A 30 -0.80 -9.58 5.06
CA ALA A 30 -2.01 -10.17 4.52
C ALA A 30 -2.78 -10.93 5.61
N ASP A 31 -4.08 -10.68 5.72
CA ASP A 31 -4.98 -11.43 6.59
C ASP A 31 -5.97 -12.25 5.75
N CYS A 32 -5.53 -13.43 5.33
CA CYS A 32 -6.27 -14.34 4.45
C CYS A 32 -6.17 -15.81 4.92
N PRO A 33 -6.52 -16.12 6.19
CA PRO A 33 -6.29 -17.45 6.77
C PRO A 33 -7.13 -18.56 6.15
N ASN A 34 -8.23 -18.21 5.49
CA ASN A 34 -9.19 -19.15 4.91
C ASN A 34 -9.25 -19.09 3.38
N ASP A 35 -8.38 -18.32 2.74
CA ASP A 35 -8.29 -18.26 1.29
C ASP A 35 -7.55 -19.50 0.78
N ILE A 36 -8.31 -20.48 0.32
CA ILE A 36 -7.78 -21.75 -0.20
C ILE A 36 -8.20 -21.89 -1.66
N PHE A 37 -7.27 -22.28 -2.52
CA PHE A 37 -7.55 -22.69 -3.88
C PHE A 37 -6.88 -24.03 -4.19
N TYR A 38 -7.49 -24.83 -5.07
CA TYR A 38 -6.91 -26.08 -5.52
C TYR A 38 -5.95 -25.80 -6.69
N ASP A 39 -4.69 -26.24 -6.54
CA ASP A 39 -3.70 -26.14 -7.61
C ASP A 39 -3.70 -27.45 -8.41
N TRP A 40 -4.10 -27.37 -9.68
CA TRP A 40 -4.26 -28.51 -10.58
C TRP A 40 -2.93 -29.11 -11.04
N ASP A 41 -1.84 -28.32 -11.02
CA ASP A 41 -0.52 -28.80 -11.46
C ASP A 41 0.14 -29.68 -10.42
N ILE A 42 0.05 -29.27 -9.14
CA ILE A 42 0.59 -30.05 -8.01
C ILE A 42 -0.47 -30.94 -7.33
N ARG A 43 -1.75 -30.76 -7.67
CA ARG A 43 -2.91 -31.50 -7.13
C ARG A 43 -3.08 -31.36 -5.61
N GLU A 44 -2.88 -30.16 -5.10
CA GLU A 44 -2.99 -29.85 -3.67
C GLU A 44 -3.80 -28.55 -3.44
N ASP A 45 -4.39 -28.45 -2.25
CA ASP A 45 -4.98 -27.22 -1.76
C ASP A 45 -3.88 -26.28 -1.29
N ILE A 46 -3.84 -25.07 -1.88
CA ILE A 46 -2.92 -24.00 -1.51
C ILE A 46 -3.66 -22.96 -0.69
N ASN A 47 -3.17 -22.71 0.52
CA ASN A 47 -3.67 -21.60 1.33
C ASN A 47 -3.01 -20.29 0.87
N GLY A 48 -3.82 -19.37 0.34
CA GLY A 48 -3.37 -18.07 -0.13
C GLY A 48 -4.23 -17.50 -1.27
N ILE A 49 -3.89 -16.28 -1.66
CA ILE A 49 -4.54 -15.57 -2.76
C ILE A 49 -3.67 -15.68 -4.01
N ARG A 50 -4.23 -16.29 -5.05
CA ARG A 50 -3.58 -16.45 -6.35
C ARG A 50 -3.75 -15.18 -7.19
N ILE A 51 -2.66 -14.66 -7.76
CA ILE A 51 -2.63 -13.47 -8.63
C ILE A 51 -1.96 -13.85 -9.95
N GLU A 52 -2.76 -13.95 -11.00
CA GLU A 52 -2.29 -14.26 -12.34
C GLU A 52 -1.51 -13.09 -12.95
N PRO A 53 -0.62 -13.32 -13.94
CA PRO A 53 0.00 -12.27 -14.74
C PRO A 53 -1.02 -11.27 -15.27
N GLY A 54 -0.73 -9.97 -15.14
CA GLY A 54 -1.61 -8.89 -15.58
C GLY A 54 -2.88 -8.70 -14.76
N CYS A 55 -3.04 -9.40 -13.63
CA CYS A 55 -4.20 -9.30 -12.76
C CYS A 55 -3.91 -8.58 -11.45
N ALA A 56 -4.96 -8.04 -10.85
CA ALA A 56 -4.92 -7.48 -9.50
C ALA A 56 -5.84 -8.26 -8.55
N LYS A 57 -5.47 -8.28 -7.27
CA LYS A 57 -6.30 -8.77 -6.18
C LYS A 57 -6.25 -7.80 -5.01
N THR A 58 -7.40 -7.57 -4.41
CA THR A 58 -7.52 -6.83 -3.15
C THR A 58 -7.38 -7.80 -1.99
N ILE A 59 -6.50 -7.48 -1.06
CA ILE A 59 -6.10 -8.33 0.06
C ILE A 59 -6.50 -7.62 1.35
N ASN A 60 -7.16 -8.34 2.22
CA ASN A 60 -7.52 -7.90 3.55
C ASN A 60 -6.27 -7.83 4.44
N THR A 61 -6.25 -6.90 5.38
CA THR A 61 -5.18 -6.76 6.37
C THR A 61 -5.66 -7.03 7.79
N GLY A 62 -6.97 -7.12 7.97
CA GLY A 62 -7.62 -7.39 9.25
C GLY A 62 -7.46 -6.28 10.29
N PHE A 63 -7.02 -5.07 9.91
CA PHE A 63 -6.90 -3.96 10.85
C PHE A 63 -7.47 -2.64 10.30
N ALA A 64 -7.82 -1.76 11.22
CA ALA A 64 -8.23 -0.38 10.98
C ALA A 64 -7.47 0.57 11.90
N THR A 65 -7.36 1.84 11.52
CA THR A 65 -6.67 2.86 12.32
C THR A 65 -7.53 4.10 12.51
N ASN A 66 -7.15 4.90 13.52
CA ASN A 66 -7.63 6.26 13.70
C ASN A 66 -6.40 7.19 13.62
N ILE A 67 -6.16 7.73 12.42
CA ILE A 67 -5.09 8.70 12.17
C ILE A 67 -5.59 10.08 12.61
N PRO A 68 -4.84 10.83 13.45
CA PRO A 68 -5.26 12.16 13.88
C PRO A 68 -5.22 13.17 12.74
N ASN A 69 -6.05 14.23 12.84
CA ASN A 69 -6.04 15.36 11.90
C ASN A 69 -4.63 15.93 11.74
N GLY A 70 -4.32 16.41 10.53
CA GLY A 70 -3.00 16.93 10.17
C GLY A 70 -2.01 15.85 9.75
N TYR A 71 -2.46 14.58 9.65
CA TYR A 71 -1.64 13.45 9.19
C TYR A 71 -2.44 12.53 8.28
N PHE A 72 -1.72 11.78 7.45
CA PHE A 72 -2.24 10.66 6.66
C PHE A 72 -1.21 9.53 6.63
N ALA A 73 -1.64 8.33 6.27
CA ALA A 73 -0.71 7.26 5.96
C ALA A 73 -0.50 7.15 4.45
N ALA A 74 0.77 7.19 4.03
CA ALA A 74 1.17 6.84 2.67
C ALA A 74 1.60 5.38 2.64
N VAL A 75 0.92 4.57 1.82
CA VAL A 75 1.18 3.14 1.66
C VAL A 75 2.02 2.93 0.40
N PHE A 76 3.13 2.24 0.56
CA PHE A 76 4.13 1.97 -0.47
C PHE A 76 4.29 0.48 -0.73
N PRO A 77 4.73 0.10 -1.95
CA PRO A 77 5.17 -1.26 -2.20
C PRO A 77 6.44 -1.57 -1.39
N ARG A 78 6.69 -2.85 -1.11
CA ARG A 78 7.93 -3.32 -0.52
C ARG A 78 8.92 -3.70 -1.64
N SER A 79 10.20 -3.38 -1.45
CA SER A 79 11.25 -3.67 -2.44
C SER A 79 11.31 -5.15 -2.81
N GLY A 80 11.20 -6.05 -1.83
CA GLY A 80 11.21 -7.49 -2.08
C GLY A 80 10.02 -8.00 -2.91
N MET A 81 8.86 -7.37 -2.77
CA MET A 81 7.68 -7.67 -3.60
C MET A 81 7.90 -7.22 -5.05
N GLY A 82 8.34 -5.96 -5.25
CA GLY A 82 8.57 -5.41 -6.59
C GLY A 82 9.72 -6.09 -7.32
N ILE A 83 10.91 -6.17 -6.70
CA ILE A 83 12.12 -6.63 -7.38
C ILE A 83 12.13 -8.15 -7.61
N LYS A 84 11.68 -8.94 -6.61
CA LYS A 84 11.79 -10.42 -6.67
C LYS A 84 10.55 -11.11 -7.21
N ARG A 85 9.37 -10.51 -7.00
CA ARG A 85 8.09 -11.14 -7.31
C ARG A 85 7.30 -10.38 -8.39
N HIS A 86 7.80 -9.23 -8.87
CA HIS A 86 7.11 -8.35 -9.82
C HIS A 86 5.69 -7.97 -9.37
N LEU A 87 5.51 -7.83 -8.06
CA LEU A 87 4.25 -7.42 -7.45
C LEU A 87 4.33 -5.97 -6.98
N ARG A 88 3.35 -5.16 -7.34
CA ARG A 88 3.24 -3.77 -6.94
C ARG A 88 1.84 -3.45 -6.43
N LEU A 89 1.68 -2.28 -5.81
CA LEU A 89 0.34 -1.76 -5.54
C LEU A 89 -0.35 -1.39 -6.85
N SER A 90 -1.65 -1.68 -6.97
CA SER A 90 -2.43 -1.32 -8.17
C SER A 90 -2.50 0.19 -8.39
N ASN A 91 -2.54 0.97 -7.32
CA ASN A 91 -2.61 2.43 -7.32
C ASN A 91 -1.23 3.12 -7.14
N SER A 92 -0.12 2.40 -7.27
CA SER A 92 1.25 2.86 -7.05
C SER A 92 1.54 3.30 -5.62
N THR A 93 0.73 4.17 -5.04
CA THR A 93 0.78 4.63 -3.64
C THR A 93 -0.65 4.71 -3.10
N GLY A 94 -0.89 4.11 -1.95
CA GLY A 94 -2.17 4.23 -1.25
C GLY A 94 -2.16 5.44 -0.33
N ILE A 95 -3.29 6.12 -0.21
CA ILE A 95 -3.49 7.22 0.75
C ILE A 95 -4.60 6.80 1.72
N ILE A 96 -4.30 6.85 3.01
CA ILE A 96 -5.28 6.61 4.07
C ILE A 96 -5.45 7.91 4.86
N ASP A 97 -6.59 8.51 4.72
CA ASP A 97 -6.93 9.80 5.35
C ASP A 97 -7.21 9.66 6.85
N SER A 98 -7.07 10.76 7.58
CA SER A 98 -7.37 10.83 9.02
C SER A 98 -8.82 10.43 9.38
N GLY A 99 -9.78 10.71 8.48
CA GLY A 99 -11.19 10.35 8.68
C GLY A 99 -11.54 8.90 8.34
N TYR A 100 -10.62 8.12 7.77
CA TYR A 100 -10.89 6.74 7.38
C TYR A 100 -10.66 5.79 8.56
N VAL A 101 -11.73 5.13 8.99
CA VAL A 101 -11.72 4.16 10.11
C VAL A 101 -12.14 2.74 9.69
N GLY A 102 -12.24 2.49 8.40
CA GLY A 102 -12.49 1.16 7.85
C GLY A 102 -11.22 0.30 7.79
N GLU A 103 -11.40 -0.95 7.38
CA GLU A 103 -10.29 -1.88 7.15
C GLU A 103 -9.37 -1.34 6.04
N TRP A 104 -8.04 -1.47 6.25
CA TRP A 104 -7.09 -1.19 5.20
C TRP A 104 -7.06 -2.35 4.21
N LEU A 105 -7.44 -2.07 2.98
CA LEU A 105 -7.44 -3.04 1.89
C LEU A 105 -6.28 -2.72 0.94
N ILE A 106 -5.46 -3.71 0.64
CA ILE A 106 -4.28 -3.55 -0.21
C ILE A 106 -4.51 -4.25 -1.54
N SER A 107 -4.62 -3.48 -2.62
CA SER A 107 -4.72 -4.04 -3.97
C SER A 107 -3.33 -4.26 -4.56
N ILE A 108 -2.99 -5.52 -4.84
CA ILE A 108 -1.72 -5.95 -5.42
C ILE A 108 -1.94 -6.36 -6.87
N TYR A 109 -1.08 -5.84 -7.76
CA TYR A 109 -1.05 -6.16 -9.19
C TYR A 109 0.20 -6.98 -9.50
N ASN A 110 0.05 -8.00 -10.32
CA ASN A 110 1.15 -8.84 -10.81
C ASN A 110 1.63 -8.33 -12.19
N ASP A 111 2.78 -7.66 -12.20
CA ASP A 111 3.46 -7.14 -13.40
C ASP A 111 4.36 -8.21 -14.07
N GLY A 112 4.53 -9.36 -13.44
CA GLY A 112 5.35 -10.46 -13.93
C GLY A 112 4.64 -11.33 -14.96
N ASN A 113 5.33 -12.37 -15.38
CA ASN A 113 4.84 -13.38 -16.33
C ASN A 113 4.52 -14.73 -15.68
N GLU A 114 4.66 -14.81 -14.35
CA GLU A 114 4.36 -16.01 -13.57
C GLU A 114 3.27 -15.70 -12.54
N THR A 115 2.42 -16.69 -12.28
CA THR A 115 1.42 -16.62 -11.20
C THR A 115 2.11 -16.46 -9.85
N GLN A 116 1.60 -15.52 -9.04
CA GLN A 116 2.08 -15.27 -7.68
C GLN A 116 1.02 -15.68 -6.65
N ILE A 117 1.49 -16.15 -5.49
CA ILE A 117 0.61 -16.55 -4.39
C ILE A 117 0.95 -15.69 -3.17
N ILE A 118 -0.02 -14.95 -2.66
CA ILE A 118 0.10 -14.25 -1.37
C ILE A 118 -0.47 -15.17 -0.30
N LYS A 119 0.36 -15.53 0.65
CA LYS A 119 -0.05 -16.34 1.80
C LYS A 119 -0.50 -15.45 2.95
N HIS A 120 -1.29 -16.02 3.85
CA HIS A 120 -1.55 -15.40 5.15
C HIS A 120 -0.22 -15.06 5.83
N ASP A 121 -0.15 -13.90 6.51
CA ASP A 121 1.04 -13.33 7.16
C ASP A 121 2.16 -12.86 6.22
N ASP A 122 2.01 -12.97 4.89
CA ASP A 122 2.95 -12.33 3.96
C ASP A 122 2.95 -10.80 4.17
N ARG A 123 4.16 -10.20 4.19
CA ARG A 123 4.31 -8.75 4.19
C ARG A 123 4.10 -8.20 2.78
N ILE A 124 2.93 -7.60 2.54
CA ILE A 124 2.45 -7.23 1.21
C ILE A 124 2.68 -5.76 0.84
N ALA A 125 2.78 -4.90 1.84
CA ALA A 125 3.02 -3.46 1.67
C ALA A 125 3.72 -2.91 2.91
N GLN A 126 3.99 -1.60 2.90
CA GLN A 126 4.52 -0.86 4.04
C GLN A 126 3.95 0.55 4.04
N PHE A 127 3.88 1.22 5.20
CA PHE A 127 3.40 2.59 5.27
C PHE A 127 4.23 3.47 6.19
N ALA A 128 4.19 4.77 5.89
CA ALA A 128 4.68 5.83 6.76
C ALA A 128 3.56 6.81 7.08
N ILE A 129 3.65 7.47 8.23
CA ILE A 129 2.75 8.57 8.58
C ILE A 129 3.42 9.87 8.18
N LEU A 130 2.71 10.67 7.41
CA LEU A 130 3.18 11.95 6.88
C LEU A 130 2.26 13.09 7.34
N PRO A 131 2.81 14.29 7.54
CA PRO A 131 2.00 15.46 7.85
C PRO A 131 1.25 15.96 6.62
N VAL A 132 0.07 16.52 6.84
CA VAL A 132 -0.70 17.28 5.85
C VAL A 132 -0.53 18.77 6.15
N LEU A 133 -0.11 19.52 5.14
CA LEU A 133 -0.09 20.98 5.26
C LEU A 133 -1.51 21.51 5.03
N ASP A 134 -1.91 22.47 5.86
CA ASP A 134 -3.14 23.21 5.63
C ASP A 134 -2.91 24.22 4.50
N VAL A 135 -3.62 24.07 3.38
CA VAL A 135 -3.45 24.88 2.19
C VAL A 135 -4.79 25.46 1.74
N ASN A 136 -4.77 26.70 1.31
CA ASN A 136 -5.89 27.35 0.65
C ASN A 136 -5.62 27.45 -0.87
N LEU A 137 -6.51 26.92 -1.68
CA LEU A 137 -6.44 27.04 -3.14
C LEU A 137 -7.31 28.24 -3.57
N THR A 138 -6.66 29.24 -4.18
CA THR A 138 -7.34 30.44 -4.70
C THR A 138 -7.26 30.41 -6.22
N GLU A 139 -8.42 30.47 -6.87
CA GLU A 139 -8.49 30.62 -8.32
C GLU A 139 -8.10 32.05 -8.69
N VAL A 140 -7.23 32.18 -9.68
CA VAL A 140 -6.75 33.44 -10.23
C VAL A 140 -6.78 33.39 -11.75
N ASP A 141 -6.93 34.56 -12.40
CA ASP A 141 -6.93 34.63 -13.86
C ASP A 141 -5.54 34.40 -14.46
N GLU A 142 -4.49 34.79 -13.76
CA GLU A 142 -3.09 34.64 -14.20
C GLU A 142 -2.20 34.18 -13.06
N LEU A 143 -1.20 33.33 -13.37
CA LEU A 143 -0.17 32.90 -12.44
C LEU A 143 1.07 33.80 -12.57
N ASP A 144 1.85 33.89 -11.48
CA ASP A 144 3.11 34.60 -11.47
C ASP A 144 4.08 34.05 -12.54
N ALA A 145 4.77 34.93 -13.22
CA ALA A 145 5.81 34.56 -14.18
C ALA A 145 7.01 33.90 -13.46
N THR A 146 7.52 32.82 -14.01
CA THR A 146 8.73 32.15 -13.49
C THR A 146 9.71 31.89 -14.63
N ASP A 147 11.01 31.70 -14.31
CA ASP A 147 12.06 31.38 -15.31
C ASP A 147 11.75 30.06 -16.06
N ARG A 148 11.07 29.13 -15.45
CA ARG A 148 10.64 27.87 -16.07
C ARG A 148 9.43 28.06 -16.99
N GLY A 149 8.55 29.00 -16.69
CA GLY A 149 7.28 29.23 -17.40
C GLY A 149 6.45 27.96 -17.51
N ALA A 150 5.83 27.74 -18.67
CA ALA A 150 5.00 26.58 -18.98
C ALA A 150 5.78 25.35 -19.46
N ASN A 151 7.10 25.37 -19.40
CA ASN A 151 7.93 24.28 -19.89
C ASN A 151 7.77 23.00 -19.05
N GLY A 152 7.28 21.94 -19.68
CA GLY A 152 6.99 20.63 -19.07
C GLY A 152 8.14 19.62 -19.22
N PHE A 153 7.78 18.42 -19.71
CA PHE A 153 8.72 17.31 -19.86
C PHE A 153 9.89 17.65 -20.79
N GLY A 154 11.11 17.32 -20.36
CA GLY A 154 12.34 17.54 -21.14
C GLY A 154 12.92 18.95 -21.08
N SER A 155 12.34 19.90 -20.34
CA SER A 155 12.80 21.29 -20.25
C SER A 155 14.14 21.45 -19.52
N SER A 156 14.58 20.44 -18.75
CA SER A 156 15.85 20.43 -18.00
C SER A 156 16.96 19.64 -18.70
N GLY A 157 16.74 19.22 -19.95
CA GLY A 157 17.70 18.38 -20.72
C GLY A 157 17.66 16.91 -20.32
N THR A 158 18.24 16.06 -21.15
CA THR A 158 18.53 14.64 -20.90
C THR A 158 19.99 14.51 -20.51
#